data_a5d12fbaa395453669b0f4e28e8b8d81
#
_entry.id   a5d12fbaa395453669b0f4e28e8b8d81
#
_cell.length_a   1.000
_cell.length_b   1.000
_cell.length_c   1.000
_cell.angle_alpha   90.00
_cell.angle_beta   90.00
_cell.angle_gamma   90.00
#
_symmetry.space_group_name_H-M   'P 1'
#
loop_
_entity.id
_entity.type
_entity.pdbx_description
1 polymer ?
#
loop_
_entity_poly.entity_id
_entity_poly.type
_entity_poly.pdbx_seq_one_letter_code
_entity_poly.pdbx_strand_id
1 'polypeptide(L)'
;MTNTIQDITQDANLILLIGSNPEEAHPVFGMQIRQAVQRGAHLLVADPRDIDLSQKADIHLKLKPGTNVAFVNGMMHIIIEEGLQNQEFIDERTENYEELKKLTASYTAERTAEICGIDPQQLREAARLYATAGNSAILYCLGVTEHTSGTEGVMSLANLAMLCGMIGRPGTGVNPIRGQNNVQGACDMGADPDKFPGYQKVTDPKVFEKFEKAWGTKLNPNPGTKATQCFHKMMTGDIKGLFIFGEDPVRTDPDTNHVIHALQSLDFFVIDELFMTETAKYADVILPGRSYAEQEGTFTNTERRVQRVRKAVEIEGNTMADTDIFTEIMNRMGYPQPKLTPAQIMDEIASVTPSFAGISHERLDSEEVDGRGLQWPCTGKDHPGTRIMHVGKFARGKGLFQPAEYRASCELPDDEYPLVMMTGRILYHYNACAMTDKTEGINEIAPEAFIELNTADAEKYGIADGEMIGISSRRSEISARARVSDKTRPGETWMPFHYLKAGANWLTSAALDSISATPEYKVCAIKVRKLSPEETEAAEASARATLA
;
A
#
# COMPACT_ATOMS: atom_id res chain seq x y z
N MET A 1 3.64 -2.03 -10.68
CA MET A 1 3.08 -1.30 -11.84
C MET A 1 3.31 -2.13 -13.11
N THR A 2 2.35 -2.14 -14.03
CA THR A 2 2.56 -2.81 -15.34
C THR A 2 3.38 -1.97 -16.30
N ASN A 3 3.32 -0.65 -16.18
CA ASN A 3 4.02 0.32 -17.00
C ASN A 3 4.99 1.18 -16.16
N THR A 4 5.89 1.91 -16.80
CA THR A 4 6.78 2.84 -16.09
C THR A 4 6.07 4.15 -15.74
N ILE A 5 6.57 4.87 -14.74
CA ILE A 5 6.09 6.21 -14.40
C ILE A 5 6.20 7.15 -15.62
N GLN A 6 7.35 7.10 -16.29
CA GLN A 6 7.59 7.92 -17.49
C GLN A 6 6.62 7.60 -18.62
N ASP A 7 6.40 6.31 -18.90
CA ASP A 7 5.48 5.83 -19.92
C ASP A 7 4.04 6.34 -19.67
N ILE A 8 3.57 6.19 -18.42
CA ILE A 8 2.23 6.68 -18.05
C ILE A 8 2.14 8.19 -18.21
N THR A 9 3.10 8.93 -17.67
CA THR A 9 3.02 10.39 -17.66
C THR A 9 3.26 11.03 -19.03
N GLN A 10 3.88 10.34 -19.98
CA GLN A 10 4.14 10.86 -21.32
C GLN A 10 3.12 10.39 -22.37
N ASP A 11 2.64 9.15 -22.27
CA ASP A 11 1.88 8.49 -23.32
C ASP A 11 0.41 8.23 -22.98
N ALA A 12 -0.02 8.40 -21.71
CA ALA A 12 -1.43 8.28 -21.36
C ALA A 12 -2.24 9.49 -21.87
N ASN A 13 -3.37 9.19 -22.52
CA ASN A 13 -4.38 10.20 -22.85
C ASN A 13 -5.33 10.45 -21.67
N LEU A 14 -5.47 9.45 -20.79
CA LEU A 14 -6.27 9.53 -19.59
C LEU A 14 -5.58 8.81 -18.42
N ILE A 15 -5.64 9.42 -17.25
CA ILE A 15 -5.24 8.83 -15.97
C ILE A 15 -6.48 8.71 -15.09
N LEU A 16 -6.87 7.47 -14.73
CA LEU A 16 -7.81 7.20 -13.65
C LEU A 16 -7.02 7.05 -12.35
N LEU A 17 -7.14 8.02 -11.47
CA LEU A 17 -6.55 8.02 -10.13
C LEU A 17 -7.62 7.60 -9.11
N ILE A 18 -7.46 6.45 -8.47
CA ILE A 18 -8.43 5.91 -7.51
C ILE A 18 -7.79 5.57 -6.17
N GLY A 19 -8.38 6.06 -5.08
CA GLY A 19 -7.93 5.78 -3.71
C GLY A 19 -6.46 6.11 -3.48
N SER A 20 -6.00 7.26 -4.00
CA SER A 20 -4.61 7.68 -3.92
C SER A 20 -4.47 9.20 -3.94
N ASN A 21 -3.62 9.74 -3.05
CA ASN A 21 -3.17 11.13 -3.08
C ASN A 21 -1.66 11.20 -3.35
N PRO A 22 -1.23 11.17 -4.62
CA PRO A 22 0.19 11.13 -4.95
C PRO A 22 0.93 12.44 -4.62
N GLU A 23 0.26 13.57 -4.46
CA GLU A 23 0.94 14.82 -4.08
C GLU A 23 1.42 14.81 -2.63
N GLU A 24 0.75 14.08 -1.76
CA GLU A 24 1.20 13.85 -0.38
C GLU A 24 2.07 12.59 -0.24
N ALA A 25 1.69 11.48 -0.86
CA ALA A 25 2.37 10.20 -0.67
C ALA A 25 3.50 9.90 -1.67
N HIS A 26 3.49 10.55 -2.85
CA HIS A 26 4.43 10.32 -3.96
C HIS A 26 4.70 11.66 -4.70
N PRO A 27 5.24 12.69 -4.04
CA PRO A 27 5.20 14.07 -4.55
C PRO A 27 5.86 14.24 -5.92
N VAL A 28 6.95 13.54 -6.20
CA VAL A 28 7.60 13.57 -7.53
C VAL A 28 6.68 13.03 -8.62
N PHE A 29 5.98 11.94 -8.35
CA PHE A 29 5.02 11.38 -9.32
C PHE A 29 3.76 12.27 -9.43
N GLY A 30 3.27 12.82 -8.32
CA GLY A 30 2.17 13.80 -8.31
C GLY A 30 2.48 15.01 -9.21
N MET A 31 3.69 15.55 -9.12
CA MET A 31 4.15 16.61 -10.00
C MET A 31 4.15 16.21 -11.48
N GLN A 32 4.59 14.99 -11.80
CA GLN A 32 4.59 14.48 -13.18
C GLN A 32 3.17 14.25 -13.72
N ILE A 33 2.22 13.82 -12.86
CA ILE A 33 0.80 13.73 -13.22
C ILE A 33 0.25 15.12 -13.56
N ARG A 34 0.53 16.14 -12.74
CA ARG A 34 0.14 17.55 -13.07
C ARG A 34 0.69 17.98 -14.42
N GLN A 35 1.93 17.66 -14.73
CA GLN A 35 2.54 17.98 -16.01
C GLN A 35 1.87 17.23 -17.18
N ALA A 36 1.46 15.97 -16.98
CA ALA A 36 0.72 15.21 -17.98
C ALA A 36 -0.65 15.87 -18.27
N VAL A 37 -1.38 16.27 -17.24
CA VAL A 37 -2.66 17.01 -17.37
C VAL A 37 -2.45 18.35 -18.10
N GLN A 38 -1.40 19.12 -17.76
CA GLN A 38 -1.07 20.36 -18.45
C GLN A 38 -0.76 20.16 -19.95
N ARG A 39 -0.27 18.97 -20.34
CA ARG A 39 -0.04 18.60 -21.74
C ARG A 39 -1.28 18.08 -22.46
N GLY A 40 -2.42 18.01 -21.76
CA GLY A 40 -3.71 17.61 -22.34
C GLY A 40 -4.15 16.17 -22.02
N ALA A 41 -3.50 15.47 -21.12
CA ALA A 41 -4.04 14.21 -20.61
C ALA A 41 -5.27 14.49 -19.74
N HIS A 42 -6.33 13.71 -19.92
CA HIS A 42 -7.50 13.73 -19.06
C HIS A 42 -7.19 13.14 -17.68
N LEU A 43 -7.83 13.65 -16.65
CA LEU A 43 -7.72 13.15 -15.28
C LEU A 43 -9.10 12.83 -14.70
N LEU A 44 -9.32 11.58 -14.34
CA LEU A 44 -10.44 11.14 -13.52
C LEU A 44 -9.92 10.87 -12.11
N VAL A 45 -10.54 11.47 -11.10
CA VAL A 45 -10.24 11.20 -9.68
C VAL A 45 -11.43 10.52 -9.03
N ALA A 46 -11.21 9.36 -8.42
CA ALA A 46 -12.19 8.63 -7.62
C ALA A 46 -11.64 8.51 -6.18
N ASP A 47 -12.01 9.44 -5.32
CA ASP A 47 -11.53 9.53 -3.95
C ASP A 47 -12.60 10.17 -3.06
N PRO A 48 -12.84 9.68 -1.83
CA PRO A 48 -13.83 10.27 -0.93
C PRO A 48 -13.46 11.68 -0.44
N ARG A 49 -12.18 12.05 -0.51
CA ARG A 49 -11.66 13.33 -0.05
C ARG A 49 -11.31 14.24 -1.22
N ASP A 50 -11.54 15.54 -1.09
CA ASP A 50 -11.00 16.53 -2.01
C ASP A 50 -9.48 16.60 -1.83
N ILE A 51 -8.76 16.08 -2.81
CA ILE A 51 -7.30 16.15 -2.92
C ILE A 51 -6.91 17.24 -3.92
N ASP A 52 -5.68 17.74 -3.87
CA ASP A 52 -5.28 18.85 -4.75
C ASP A 52 -5.39 18.50 -6.24
N LEU A 53 -5.13 17.24 -6.61
CA LEU A 53 -5.35 16.76 -7.98
C LEU A 53 -6.83 16.74 -8.39
N SER A 54 -7.78 16.61 -7.46
CA SER A 54 -9.20 16.63 -7.81
C SER A 54 -9.66 17.97 -8.37
N GLN A 55 -8.97 19.06 -8.00
CA GLN A 55 -9.21 20.40 -8.56
C GLN A 55 -8.73 20.55 -10.02
N LYS A 56 -7.96 19.59 -10.53
CA LYS A 56 -7.44 19.53 -11.90
C LYS A 56 -8.10 18.43 -12.72
N ALA A 57 -8.95 17.64 -12.10
CA ALA A 57 -9.65 16.54 -12.75
C ALA A 57 -10.75 17.03 -13.67
N ASP A 58 -10.92 16.36 -14.80
CA ASP A 58 -12.10 16.55 -15.66
C ASP A 58 -13.36 16.11 -14.92
N ILE A 59 -13.27 15.02 -14.15
CA ILE A 59 -14.35 14.51 -13.31
C ILE A 59 -13.76 14.05 -11.97
N HIS A 60 -14.32 14.55 -10.87
CA HIS A 60 -14.06 14.05 -9.51
C HIS A 60 -15.29 13.30 -9.01
N LEU A 61 -15.12 12.00 -8.79
CA LEU A 61 -16.13 11.10 -8.24
C LEU A 61 -15.82 10.89 -6.74
N LYS A 62 -16.54 11.61 -5.90
CA LYS A 62 -16.35 11.57 -4.45
C LYS A 62 -17.09 10.35 -3.88
N LEU A 63 -16.44 9.18 -3.94
CA LEU A 63 -17.03 7.90 -3.54
C LEU A 63 -17.28 7.82 -2.03
N LYS A 64 -18.31 7.12 -1.59
CA LYS A 64 -18.40 6.65 -0.19
C LYS A 64 -17.24 5.69 0.10
N PRO A 65 -16.57 5.78 1.27
CA PRO A 65 -15.52 4.83 1.64
C PRO A 65 -16.00 3.38 1.55
N GLY A 66 -15.13 2.49 1.03
CA GLY A 66 -15.43 1.05 0.90
C GLY A 66 -16.23 0.65 -0.35
N THR A 67 -16.58 1.56 -1.27
CA THR A 67 -17.43 1.27 -2.43
C THR A 67 -16.67 1.08 -3.74
N ASN A 68 -15.37 0.90 -3.72
CA ASN A 68 -14.52 0.78 -4.92
C ASN A 68 -14.99 -0.31 -5.89
N VAL A 69 -15.33 -1.51 -5.39
CA VAL A 69 -15.81 -2.64 -6.23
C VAL A 69 -17.10 -2.29 -6.95
N ALA A 70 -18.06 -1.68 -6.24
CA ALA A 70 -19.34 -1.27 -6.85
C ALA A 70 -19.11 -0.21 -7.94
N PHE A 71 -18.27 0.79 -7.67
CA PHE A 71 -17.91 1.83 -8.63
C PHE A 71 -17.32 1.25 -9.92
N VAL A 72 -16.33 0.38 -9.81
CA VAL A 72 -15.66 -0.22 -10.99
C VAL A 72 -16.61 -1.15 -11.74
N ASN A 73 -17.45 -1.93 -11.04
CA ASN A 73 -18.47 -2.76 -11.67
C ASN A 73 -19.50 -1.91 -12.43
N GLY A 74 -19.90 -0.76 -11.88
CA GLY A 74 -20.78 0.19 -12.57
C GLY A 74 -20.16 0.79 -13.83
N MET A 75 -18.87 1.15 -13.78
CA MET A 75 -18.15 1.57 -14.99
C MET A 75 -18.14 0.47 -16.05
N MET A 76 -17.83 -0.77 -15.67
CA MET A 76 -17.82 -1.91 -16.60
C MET A 76 -19.21 -2.21 -17.16
N HIS A 77 -20.27 -2.09 -16.34
CA HIS A 77 -21.64 -2.24 -16.82
C HIS A 77 -21.97 -1.26 -17.95
N ILE A 78 -21.70 0.04 -17.74
CA ILE A 78 -21.97 1.09 -18.73
C ILE A 78 -21.15 0.85 -20.01
N ILE A 79 -19.87 0.51 -19.89
CA ILE A 79 -19.01 0.20 -21.03
C ILE A 79 -19.56 -0.96 -21.87
N ILE A 80 -20.06 -2.02 -21.21
CA ILE A 80 -20.64 -3.19 -21.89
C ILE A 80 -22.01 -2.85 -22.50
N GLU A 81 -22.87 -2.14 -21.77
CA GLU A 81 -24.22 -1.73 -22.23
C GLU A 81 -24.14 -0.84 -23.48
N GLU A 82 -23.15 0.06 -23.53
CA GLU A 82 -22.95 0.99 -24.64
C GLU A 82 -22.04 0.43 -25.77
N GLY A 83 -21.54 -0.81 -25.62
CA GLY A 83 -20.71 -1.46 -26.64
C GLY A 83 -19.32 -0.84 -26.80
N LEU A 84 -18.78 -0.22 -25.74
CA LEU A 84 -17.48 0.49 -25.74
C LEU A 84 -16.29 -0.40 -25.36
N GLN A 85 -16.53 -1.68 -25.05
CA GLN A 85 -15.47 -2.64 -24.74
C GLN A 85 -14.61 -2.97 -25.97
N ASN A 86 -13.36 -3.33 -25.74
CA ASN A 86 -12.49 -3.81 -26.80
C ASN A 86 -12.72 -5.31 -27.05
N GLN A 87 -13.68 -5.64 -27.94
CA GLN A 87 -14.11 -7.02 -28.19
C GLN A 87 -12.98 -7.87 -28.79
N GLU A 88 -12.16 -7.33 -29.68
CA GLU A 88 -11.00 -8.02 -30.26
C GLU A 88 -10.01 -8.46 -29.17
N PHE A 89 -9.64 -7.55 -28.27
CA PHE A 89 -8.76 -7.87 -27.14
C PHE A 89 -9.38 -8.94 -26.22
N ILE A 90 -10.68 -8.86 -25.96
CA ILE A 90 -11.40 -9.82 -25.14
C ILE A 90 -11.31 -11.22 -25.74
N ASP A 91 -11.64 -11.36 -27.02
CA ASP A 91 -11.70 -12.66 -27.71
C ASP A 91 -10.31 -13.31 -27.85
N GLU A 92 -9.31 -12.51 -28.21
CA GLU A 92 -7.97 -13.02 -28.44
C GLU A 92 -7.17 -13.26 -27.17
N ARG A 93 -7.29 -12.36 -26.18
CA ARG A 93 -6.35 -12.26 -25.07
C ARG A 93 -6.91 -12.60 -23.70
N THR A 94 -8.23 -12.83 -23.59
CA THR A 94 -8.86 -13.05 -22.28
C THR A 94 -9.69 -14.32 -22.22
N GLU A 95 -10.13 -14.67 -21.03
CA GLU A 95 -11.08 -15.75 -20.75
C GLU A 95 -12.03 -15.34 -19.63
N ASN A 96 -13.19 -16.00 -19.54
CA ASN A 96 -14.23 -15.78 -18.52
C ASN A 96 -15.02 -14.46 -18.65
N TYR A 97 -15.14 -13.90 -19.85
CA TYR A 97 -15.85 -12.64 -20.09
C TYR A 97 -17.34 -12.72 -19.77
N GLU A 98 -18.01 -13.84 -20.12
CA GLU A 98 -19.46 -13.98 -19.92
C GLU A 98 -19.84 -13.94 -18.44
N GLU A 99 -19.02 -14.49 -17.54
CA GLU A 99 -19.27 -14.40 -16.10
C GLU A 99 -19.11 -12.96 -15.58
N LEU A 100 -18.13 -12.21 -16.09
CA LEU A 100 -18.00 -10.79 -15.77
C LEU A 100 -19.24 -9.99 -16.24
N LYS A 101 -19.66 -10.19 -17.48
CA LYS A 101 -20.83 -9.53 -18.07
C LYS A 101 -22.11 -9.83 -17.28
N LYS A 102 -22.29 -11.09 -16.87
CA LYS A 102 -23.41 -11.51 -16.04
C LYS A 102 -23.41 -10.82 -14.67
N LEU A 103 -22.26 -10.76 -14.00
CA LEU A 103 -22.15 -10.10 -12.71
C LEU A 103 -22.43 -8.59 -12.84
N THR A 104 -21.80 -7.92 -13.79
CA THR A 104 -21.91 -6.46 -13.94
C THR A 104 -23.30 -6.01 -14.38
N ALA A 105 -24.11 -6.88 -14.99
CA ALA A 105 -25.47 -6.56 -15.42
C ALA A 105 -26.38 -5.98 -14.31
N SER A 106 -26.09 -6.31 -13.05
CA SER A 106 -26.85 -5.79 -11.90
C SER A 106 -26.36 -4.43 -11.39
N TYR A 107 -25.24 -3.91 -11.89
CA TYR A 107 -24.64 -2.64 -11.46
C TYR A 107 -24.98 -1.49 -12.40
N THR A 108 -26.30 -1.25 -12.61
CA THR A 108 -26.76 -0.09 -13.40
C THR A 108 -26.18 1.21 -12.83
N ALA A 109 -26.14 2.25 -13.66
CA ALA A 109 -25.59 3.54 -13.20
C ALA A 109 -26.33 4.07 -11.97
N GLU A 110 -27.65 3.91 -11.91
CA GLU A 110 -28.51 4.36 -10.81
C GLU A 110 -28.20 3.58 -9.52
N ARG A 111 -28.18 2.24 -9.59
CA ARG A 111 -27.84 1.39 -8.44
C ARG A 111 -26.42 1.65 -7.93
N THR A 112 -25.48 1.76 -8.84
CA THR A 112 -24.08 2.06 -8.49
C THR A 112 -23.97 3.45 -7.84
N ALA A 113 -24.66 4.44 -8.40
CA ALA A 113 -24.68 5.79 -7.86
C ALA A 113 -25.25 5.85 -6.44
N GLU A 114 -26.30 5.09 -6.15
CA GLU A 114 -26.87 4.95 -4.81
C GLU A 114 -25.86 4.35 -3.81
N ILE A 115 -25.22 3.24 -4.19
CA ILE A 115 -24.20 2.58 -3.35
C ILE A 115 -23.03 3.51 -3.08
N CYS A 116 -22.49 4.12 -4.14
CA CYS A 116 -21.28 4.95 -4.07
C CYS A 116 -21.54 6.39 -3.60
N GLY A 117 -22.80 6.83 -3.56
CA GLY A 117 -23.17 8.20 -3.20
C GLY A 117 -22.70 9.25 -4.22
N ILE A 118 -22.75 8.93 -5.50
CA ILE A 118 -22.33 9.81 -6.61
C ILE A 118 -23.48 10.07 -7.59
N ASP A 119 -23.27 11.01 -8.52
CA ASP A 119 -24.23 11.26 -9.60
C ASP A 119 -24.11 10.16 -10.67
N PRO A 120 -25.21 9.48 -11.06
CA PRO A 120 -25.20 8.47 -12.11
C PRO A 120 -24.77 9.03 -13.47
N GLN A 121 -25.00 10.29 -13.76
CA GLN A 121 -24.55 10.92 -15.00
C GLN A 121 -23.03 11.11 -15.02
N GLN A 122 -22.44 11.54 -13.92
CA GLN A 122 -20.98 11.62 -13.79
C GLN A 122 -20.31 10.25 -13.93
N LEU A 123 -20.96 9.19 -13.40
CA LEU A 123 -20.46 7.82 -13.58
C LEU A 123 -20.49 7.40 -15.05
N ARG A 124 -21.56 7.72 -15.81
CA ARG A 124 -21.64 7.44 -17.25
C ARG A 124 -20.54 8.18 -18.02
N GLU A 125 -20.35 9.46 -17.72
CA GLU A 125 -19.32 10.28 -18.36
C GLU A 125 -17.91 9.74 -18.08
N ALA A 126 -17.61 9.35 -16.84
CA ALA A 126 -16.32 8.75 -16.46
C ALA A 126 -16.07 7.42 -17.17
N ALA A 127 -17.09 6.55 -17.25
CA ALA A 127 -16.99 5.26 -17.94
C ALA A 127 -16.72 5.44 -19.45
N ARG A 128 -17.47 6.32 -20.11
CA ARG A 128 -17.26 6.65 -21.52
C ARG A 128 -15.88 7.24 -21.78
N LEU A 129 -15.49 8.24 -20.98
CA LEU A 129 -14.20 8.90 -21.11
C LEU A 129 -13.05 7.89 -20.93
N TYR A 130 -13.12 7.01 -19.92
CA TYR A 130 -12.11 5.97 -19.72
C TYR A 130 -11.99 5.02 -20.92
N ALA A 131 -13.12 4.58 -21.49
CA ALA A 131 -13.13 3.61 -22.58
C ALA A 131 -12.69 4.21 -23.93
N THR A 132 -12.92 5.52 -24.16
CA THR A 132 -12.76 6.15 -25.49
C THR A 132 -11.56 7.11 -25.61
N ALA A 133 -10.88 7.45 -24.52
CA ALA A 133 -9.76 8.40 -24.55
C ALA A 133 -8.51 7.91 -25.33
N GLY A 134 -8.44 6.65 -25.70
CA GLY A 134 -7.29 6.05 -26.41
C GLY A 134 -6.40 5.24 -25.48
N ASN A 135 -5.40 5.83 -24.84
CA ASN A 135 -4.55 5.18 -23.84
C ASN A 135 -4.99 5.62 -22.43
N SER A 136 -5.62 4.73 -21.70
CA SER A 136 -6.07 5.00 -20.31
C SER A 136 -5.26 4.17 -19.31
N ALA A 137 -4.61 4.85 -18.36
CA ALA A 137 -3.87 4.23 -17.28
C ALA A 137 -4.65 4.29 -15.96
N ILE A 138 -4.63 3.23 -15.18
CA ILE A 138 -5.16 3.20 -13.81
C ILE A 138 -4.02 3.36 -12.83
N LEU A 139 -4.10 4.34 -11.94
CA LEU A 139 -3.23 4.54 -10.79
C LEU A 139 -4.05 4.34 -9.52
N TYR A 140 -3.59 3.48 -8.62
CA TYR A 140 -4.27 3.23 -7.35
C TYR A 140 -3.28 3.02 -6.20
N CYS A 141 -3.76 3.20 -4.97
CA CYS A 141 -2.97 2.98 -3.77
C CYS A 141 -3.82 2.35 -2.66
N LEU A 142 -3.47 2.60 -1.42
CA LEU A 142 -4.06 2.00 -0.22
C LEU A 142 -5.55 2.28 -0.05
N GLY A 143 -6.10 3.35 -0.65
CA GLY A 143 -7.55 3.61 -0.66
C GLY A 143 -8.38 2.58 -1.42
N VAL A 144 -7.72 1.70 -2.22
CA VAL A 144 -8.36 0.52 -2.83
C VAL A 144 -8.04 -0.75 -2.06
N THR A 145 -6.81 -0.89 -1.55
CA THR A 145 -6.31 -2.17 -1.02
C THR A 145 -6.55 -2.37 0.47
N GLU A 146 -6.68 -1.32 1.27
CA GLU A 146 -6.87 -1.40 2.72
C GLU A 146 -8.36 -1.47 3.11
N HIS A 147 -9.03 -2.46 2.55
CA HIS A 147 -10.41 -2.85 2.82
C HIS A 147 -10.52 -4.37 2.97
N THR A 148 -11.56 -4.85 3.63
CA THR A 148 -11.87 -6.29 3.66
C THR A 148 -12.20 -6.88 2.27
N SER A 149 -12.45 -6.02 1.29
CA SER A 149 -12.61 -6.33 -0.14
C SER A 149 -11.46 -5.77 -1.00
N GLY A 150 -10.28 -5.54 -0.41
CA GLY A 150 -9.16 -4.91 -1.10
C GLY A 150 -8.65 -5.71 -2.31
N THR A 151 -8.56 -7.04 -2.16
CA THR A 151 -8.16 -7.94 -3.26
C THR A 151 -9.17 -7.89 -4.40
N GLU A 152 -10.47 -7.95 -4.11
CA GLU A 152 -11.55 -7.81 -5.09
C GLU A 152 -11.53 -6.43 -5.78
N GLY A 153 -11.18 -5.38 -5.03
CA GLY A 153 -10.98 -4.04 -5.58
C GLY A 153 -9.91 -4.01 -6.67
N VAL A 154 -8.75 -4.61 -6.41
CA VAL A 154 -7.66 -4.71 -7.40
C VAL A 154 -8.05 -5.60 -8.59
N MET A 155 -8.72 -6.72 -8.35
CA MET A 155 -9.25 -7.59 -9.41
C MET A 155 -10.22 -6.84 -10.32
N SER A 156 -11.11 -6.01 -9.76
CA SER A 156 -12.06 -5.20 -10.52
C SER A 156 -11.35 -4.17 -11.40
N LEU A 157 -10.30 -3.51 -10.91
CA LEU A 157 -9.47 -2.60 -11.72
C LEU A 157 -8.76 -3.33 -12.87
N ALA A 158 -8.25 -4.53 -12.62
CA ALA A 158 -7.65 -5.37 -13.67
C ALA A 158 -8.70 -5.80 -14.72
N ASN A 159 -9.91 -6.15 -14.28
CA ASN A 159 -11.03 -6.45 -15.17
C ASN A 159 -11.38 -5.24 -16.06
N LEU A 160 -11.49 -4.04 -15.48
CA LEU A 160 -11.77 -2.81 -16.23
C LEU A 160 -10.70 -2.53 -17.31
N ALA A 161 -9.42 -2.67 -16.94
CA ALA A 161 -8.33 -2.49 -17.87
C ALA A 161 -8.33 -3.53 -19.02
N MET A 162 -8.60 -4.80 -18.72
CA MET A 162 -8.73 -5.85 -19.73
C MET A 162 -9.97 -5.66 -20.61
N LEU A 163 -11.09 -5.24 -20.05
CA LEU A 163 -12.35 -4.98 -20.78
C LEU A 163 -12.15 -3.96 -21.91
N CYS A 164 -11.33 -2.94 -21.66
CA CYS A 164 -11.04 -1.88 -22.62
C CYS A 164 -9.73 -2.10 -23.41
N GLY A 165 -9.02 -3.23 -23.22
CA GLY A 165 -7.75 -3.50 -23.88
C GLY A 165 -6.62 -2.56 -23.43
N MET A 166 -6.71 -1.99 -22.22
CA MET A 166 -5.74 -1.03 -21.65
C MET A 166 -4.58 -1.77 -20.96
N ILE A 167 -3.99 -2.78 -21.62
CA ILE A 167 -2.90 -3.61 -21.10
C ILE A 167 -1.87 -3.88 -22.19
N GLY A 168 -0.59 -3.77 -21.83
CA GLY A 168 0.53 -4.20 -22.66
C GLY A 168 0.89 -3.24 -23.79
N ARG A 169 0.55 -1.97 -23.65
CA ARG A 169 0.89 -0.89 -24.58
C ARG A 169 1.23 0.41 -23.83
N PRO A 170 1.91 1.38 -24.48
CA PRO A 170 2.26 2.65 -23.86
C PRO A 170 1.06 3.39 -23.26
N GLY A 171 1.27 4.09 -22.15
CA GLY A 171 0.28 4.95 -21.53
C GLY A 171 -0.95 4.23 -20.96
N THR A 172 -0.85 2.92 -20.68
CA THR A 172 -1.98 2.12 -20.16
C THR A 172 -1.59 1.39 -18.87
N GLY A 173 -2.37 0.37 -18.52
CA GLY A 173 -2.04 -0.60 -17.47
C GLY A 173 -2.70 -0.35 -16.13
N VAL A 174 -2.42 -1.29 -15.22
CA VAL A 174 -2.87 -1.28 -13.83
C VAL A 174 -1.64 -1.05 -12.95
N ASN A 175 -1.61 0.09 -12.29
CA ASN A 175 -0.38 0.63 -11.74
C ASN A 175 -0.55 0.96 -10.25
N PRO A 176 -0.27 -0.01 -9.33
CA PRO A 176 -0.18 0.28 -7.90
C PRO A 176 0.95 1.25 -7.59
N ILE A 177 0.66 2.33 -6.89
CA ILE A 177 1.66 3.29 -6.43
C ILE A 177 2.06 2.90 -5.01
N ARG A 178 3.20 2.21 -4.86
CA ARG A 178 3.70 1.78 -3.56
C ARG A 178 4.33 2.95 -2.82
N GLY A 179 4.04 3.07 -1.52
CA GLY A 179 4.46 4.22 -0.71
C GLY A 179 5.86 4.12 -0.12
N GLN A 180 6.17 2.99 0.50
CA GLN A 180 7.42 2.83 1.23
C GLN A 180 8.59 2.53 0.30
N ASN A 181 9.78 3.01 0.71
CA ASN A 181 11.02 2.71 0.01
C ASN A 181 11.31 1.20 0.05
N ASN A 182 11.68 0.63 -1.08
CA ASN A 182 12.01 -0.78 -1.27
C ASN A 182 10.92 -1.81 -0.89
N VAL A 183 9.66 -1.39 -0.66
CA VAL A 183 8.59 -2.36 -0.39
C VAL A 183 8.35 -3.31 -1.57
N GLN A 184 8.60 -2.85 -2.81
CA GLN A 184 8.58 -3.72 -3.98
C GLN A 184 9.71 -4.76 -3.91
N GLY A 185 10.93 -4.35 -3.55
CA GLY A 185 12.07 -5.26 -3.41
C GLY A 185 11.88 -6.29 -2.30
N ALA A 186 11.30 -5.92 -1.16
CA ALA A 186 10.97 -6.86 -0.10
C ALA A 186 10.02 -7.95 -0.60
N CYS A 187 8.94 -7.58 -1.29
CA CYS A 187 8.03 -8.55 -1.91
C CYS A 187 8.73 -9.41 -2.99
N ASP A 188 9.58 -8.79 -3.83
CA ASP A 188 10.33 -9.49 -4.88
C ASP A 188 11.25 -10.56 -4.31
N MET A 189 11.79 -10.34 -3.11
CA MET A 189 12.72 -11.25 -2.43
C MET A 189 12.05 -12.25 -1.49
N GLY A 190 10.72 -12.30 -1.47
CA GLY A 190 9.98 -13.31 -0.74
C GLY A 190 9.67 -12.93 0.72
N ALA A 191 9.57 -11.63 1.04
CA ALA A 191 8.92 -11.17 2.28
C ALA A 191 7.39 -11.39 2.20
N ASP A 192 7.00 -12.63 1.97
CA ASP A 192 5.64 -13.14 1.77
C ASP A 192 5.65 -14.60 2.26
N PRO A 193 4.75 -15.01 3.15
CA PRO A 193 4.85 -16.28 3.86
C PRO A 193 4.72 -17.54 2.96
N ASP A 194 4.27 -17.42 1.72
CA ASP A 194 4.08 -18.54 0.80
C ASP A 194 4.94 -18.44 -0.49
N LYS A 195 5.93 -17.53 -0.51
CA LYS A 195 6.77 -17.30 -1.68
C LYS A 195 8.27 -17.40 -1.37
N PHE A 196 9.00 -17.90 -2.35
CA PHE A 196 10.43 -17.68 -2.53
C PHE A 196 10.69 -16.42 -3.39
N PRO A 197 11.95 -15.94 -3.47
CA PRO A 197 12.32 -14.84 -4.36
C PRO A 197 11.72 -14.97 -5.78
N GLY A 198 11.23 -13.85 -6.32
CA GLY A 198 10.58 -13.80 -7.63
C GLY A 198 9.16 -14.37 -7.65
N TYR A 199 8.43 -14.30 -6.53
CA TYR A 199 7.04 -14.78 -6.39
C TYR A 199 6.86 -16.27 -6.68
N GLN A 200 7.91 -17.06 -6.51
CA GLN A 200 7.91 -18.52 -6.73
C GLN A 200 7.24 -19.22 -5.54
N LYS A 201 6.21 -20.02 -5.81
CA LYS A 201 5.40 -20.62 -4.73
C LYS A 201 6.16 -21.68 -3.94
N VAL A 202 6.13 -21.59 -2.61
CA VAL A 202 6.67 -22.61 -1.69
C VAL A 202 6.02 -23.98 -1.94
N THR A 203 4.75 -24.01 -2.32
CA THR A 203 3.98 -25.23 -2.57
C THR A 203 4.24 -25.88 -3.94
N ASP A 204 5.04 -25.26 -4.82
CA ASP A 204 5.44 -25.88 -6.10
C ASP A 204 6.64 -26.83 -5.86
N PRO A 205 6.50 -28.14 -6.06
CA PRO A 205 7.57 -29.10 -5.77
C PRO A 205 8.87 -28.84 -6.55
N LYS A 206 8.78 -28.34 -7.79
CA LYS A 206 9.96 -28.05 -8.61
C LYS A 206 10.70 -26.81 -8.13
N VAL A 207 9.96 -25.81 -7.73
CA VAL A 207 10.51 -24.60 -7.11
C VAL A 207 11.17 -24.95 -5.79
N PHE A 208 10.48 -25.69 -4.96
CA PHE A 208 10.96 -26.12 -3.64
C PHE A 208 12.29 -26.89 -3.74
N GLU A 209 12.35 -27.91 -4.60
CA GLU A 209 13.56 -28.69 -4.86
C GLU A 209 14.73 -27.82 -5.36
N LYS A 210 14.44 -26.83 -6.22
CA LYS A 210 15.43 -25.89 -6.71
C LYS A 210 16.08 -25.09 -5.57
N PHE A 211 15.28 -24.57 -4.62
CA PHE A 211 15.79 -23.80 -3.50
C PHE A 211 16.50 -24.68 -2.46
N GLU A 212 16.01 -25.88 -2.15
CA GLU A 212 16.74 -26.83 -1.31
C GLU A 212 18.13 -27.15 -1.89
N LYS A 213 18.22 -27.36 -3.20
CA LYS A 213 19.49 -27.61 -3.88
C LYS A 213 20.41 -26.39 -3.86
N ALA A 214 19.88 -25.20 -4.13
CA ALA A 214 20.68 -23.98 -4.18
C ALA A 214 21.26 -23.61 -2.81
N TRP A 215 20.45 -23.77 -1.77
CA TRP A 215 20.87 -23.44 -0.39
C TRP A 215 21.49 -24.60 0.39
N GLY A 216 21.49 -25.81 -0.18
CA GLY A 216 22.15 -26.98 0.40
C GLY A 216 21.55 -27.44 1.73
N THR A 217 20.28 -27.15 1.98
CA THR A 217 19.60 -27.48 3.23
C THR A 217 18.16 -27.92 3.01
N LYS A 218 17.58 -28.57 4.01
CA LYS A 218 16.16 -28.93 4.03
C LYS A 218 15.32 -27.74 4.45
N LEU A 219 14.27 -27.45 3.70
CA LEU A 219 13.36 -26.36 3.94
C LEU A 219 12.02 -26.84 4.49
N ASN A 220 11.25 -25.95 5.11
CA ASN A 220 9.89 -26.25 5.52
C ASN A 220 8.95 -26.11 4.29
N PRO A 221 8.22 -27.17 3.91
CA PRO A 221 7.34 -27.14 2.75
C PRO A 221 6.00 -26.42 3.01
N ASN A 222 5.71 -26.07 4.25
CA ASN A 222 4.46 -25.41 4.62
C ASN A 222 4.58 -23.89 4.46
N PRO A 223 3.58 -23.23 3.88
CA PRO A 223 3.50 -21.78 3.91
C PRO A 223 3.52 -21.23 5.34
N GLY A 224 4.16 -20.09 5.53
CA GLY A 224 4.15 -19.38 6.80
C GLY A 224 2.80 -18.70 7.10
N THR A 225 2.74 -18.01 8.23
CA THR A 225 1.56 -17.22 8.64
C THR A 225 1.74 -15.77 8.20
N LYS A 226 0.69 -15.14 7.71
CA LYS A 226 0.71 -13.72 7.36
C LYS A 226 0.87 -12.87 8.62
N ALA A 227 1.60 -11.74 8.53
CA ALA A 227 2.00 -10.93 9.68
C ALA A 227 0.82 -10.57 10.60
N THR A 228 -0.25 -10.02 10.04
CA THR A 228 -1.46 -9.64 10.81
C THR A 228 -2.18 -10.82 11.49
N GLN A 229 -2.01 -12.04 10.99
CA GLN A 229 -2.56 -13.25 11.61
C GLN A 229 -1.66 -13.81 12.73
N CYS A 230 -0.40 -13.39 12.79
CA CYS A 230 0.53 -13.83 13.82
C CYS A 230 0.10 -13.39 15.22
N PHE A 231 -0.48 -12.18 15.35
CA PHE A 231 -0.91 -11.65 16.65
C PHE A 231 -1.91 -12.57 17.36
N HIS A 232 -2.92 -13.07 16.63
CA HIS A 232 -3.85 -14.03 17.21
C HIS A 232 -3.15 -15.34 17.63
N LYS A 233 -2.21 -15.84 16.83
CA LYS A 233 -1.46 -17.06 17.14
C LYS A 233 -0.48 -16.91 18.32
N MET A 234 0.01 -15.70 18.58
CA MET A 234 0.78 -15.41 19.78
C MET A 234 -0.11 -15.54 21.03
N MET A 235 -1.29 -14.95 21.01
CA MET A 235 -2.24 -15.00 22.12
C MET A 235 -2.75 -16.42 22.41
N THR A 236 -2.84 -17.29 21.41
CA THR A 236 -3.21 -18.72 21.58
C THR A 236 -2.03 -19.61 21.97
N GLY A 237 -0.79 -19.07 22.00
CA GLY A 237 0.43 -19.83 22.31
C GLY A 237 0.95 -20.70 21.16
N ASP A 238 0.39 -20.58 19.96
CA ASP A 238 0.88 -21.27 18.77
C ASP A 238 2.21 -20.66 18.27
N ILE A 239 2.43 -19.36 18.50
CA ILE A 239 3.68 -18.66 18.30
C ILE A 239 4.19 -18.21 19.67
N LYS A 240 5.39 -18.68 20.05
CA LYS A 240 6.02 -18.42 21.34
C LYS A 240 7.25 -17.53 21.23
N GLY A 241 7.89 -17.52 20.07
CA GLY A 241 9.04 -16.68 19.78
C GLY A 241 8.84 -15.86 18.52
N LEU A 242 9.33 -14.64 18.52
CA LEU A 242 9.22 -13.71 17.39
C LEU A 242 10.57 -13.03 17.13
N PHE A 243 10.91 -12.88 15.87
CA PHE A 243 11.97 -12.00 15.41
C PHE A 243 11.37 -10.99 14.44
N ILE A 244 11.39 -9.72 14.81
CA ILE A 244 10.98 -8.60 13.94
C ILE A 244 12.24 -7.96 13.33
N PHE A 245 12.13 -7.62 12.08
CA PHE A 245 13.17 -6.98 11.28
C PHE A 245 12.63 -5.69 10.65
N GLY A 246 13.06 -4.56 11.22
CA GLY A 246 12.79 -3.22 10.69
C GLY A 246 11.31 -2.84 10.62
N GLU A 247 10.50 -3.21 11.63
CA GLU A 247 9.09 -2.88 11.67
C GLU A 247 8.59 -2.49 13.08
N ASP A 248 7.59 -1.59 13.14
CA ASP A 248 6.99 -1.10 14.38
C ASP A 248 5.47 -1.38 14.43
N PRO A 249 5.04 -2.67 14.57
CA PRO A 249 3.64 -3.05 14.53
C PRO A 249 2.77 -2.40 15.62
N VAL A 250 3.32 -1.97 16.75
CA VAL A 250 2.57 -1.19 17.75
C VAL A 250 2.05 0.13 17.17
N ARG A 251 2.74 0.69 16.15
CA ARG A 251 2.28 1.89 15.44
C ARG A 251 1.51 1.57 14.16
N THR A 252 1.92 0.53 13.43
CA THR A 252 1.43 0.28 12.06
C THR A 252 0.20 -0.60 11.98
N ASP A 253 0.04 -1.55 12.90
CA ASP A 253 -1.05 -2.50 12.84
C ASP A 253 -2.33 -1.99 13.51
N PRO A 254 -3.51 -2.46 13.07
CA PRO A 254 -4.79 -2.02 13.63
C PRO A 254 -5.02 -2.60 15.01
N ASP A 255 -5.91 -1.99 15.78
CA ASP A 255 -6.21 -2.40 17.16
C ASP A 255 -4.92 -2.55 17.99
N THR A 256 -4.25 -1.43 18.21
CA THR A 256 -2.96 -1.37 18.93
C THR A 256 -2.98 -2.11 20.27
N ASN A 257 -4.12 -2.13 20.99
CA ASN A 257 -4.26 -2.91 22.22
C ASN A 257 -4.06 -4.41 21.98
N HIS A 258 -4.67 -4.95 20.92
CA HIS A 258 -4.52 -6.35 20.53
C HIS A 258 -3.06 -6.69 20.20
N VAL A 259 -2.38 -5.81 19.46
CA VAL A 259 -0.94 -5.98 19.12
C VAL A 259 -0.08 -6.03 20.40
N ILE A 260 -0.27 -5.09 21.31
CA ILE A 260 0.47 -5.03 22.58
C ILE A 260 0.27 -6.32 23.39
N HIS A 261 -0.98 -6.75 23.56
CA HIS A 261 -1.27 -8.00 24.30
C HIS A 261 -0.64 -9.22 23.65
N ALA A 262 -0.63 -9.28 22.31
CA ALA A 262 0.01 -10.36 21.58
C ALA A 262 1.54 -10.40 21.81
N LEU A 263 2.21 -9.24 21.73
CA LEU A 263 3.65 -9.17 22.00
C LEU A 263 4.00 -9.55 23.44
N GLN A 264 3.18 -9.14 24.41
CA GLN A 264 3.36 -9.48 25.83
C GLN A 264 3.13 -10.98 26.14
N SER A 265 2.46 -11.72 25.25
CA SER A 265 2.22 -13.15 25.42
C SER A 265 3.37 -14.04 24.93
N LEU A 266 4.40 -13.47 24.31
CA LEU A 266 5.55 -14.21 23.80
C LEU A 266 6.48 -14.70 24.94
N ASP A 267 7.07 -15.86 24.76
CA ASP A 267 8.14 -16.39 25.62
C ASP A 267 9.50 -15.74 25.32
N PHE A 268 9.72 -15.30 24.07
CA PHE A 268 10.97 -14.68 23.63
C PHE A 268 10.76 -13.80 22.41
N PHE A 269 11.22 -12.53 22.46
CA PHE A 269 11.07 -11.57 21.39
C PHE A 269 12.39 -10.85 21.07
N VAL A 270 12.80 -10.92 19.82
CA VAL A 270 13.99 -10.23 19.26
C VAL A 270 13.56 -9.22 18.22
N ILE A 271 14.13 -8.04 18.22
CA ILE A 271 13.92 -7.03 17.20
C ILE A 271 15.27 -6.52 16.66
N ASP A 272 15.37 -6.40 15.34
CA ASP A 272 16.45 -5.68 14.64
C ASP A 272 15.88 -4.33 14.20
N GLU A 273 16.42 -3.22 14.73
CA GLU A 273 15.81 -1.91 14.54
C GLU A 273 16.88 -0.78 14.58
N LEU A 274 16.54 0.34 13.91
CA LEU A 274 17.39 1.54 13.87
C LEU A 274 17.22 2.44 15.10
N PHE A 275 16.04 2.45 15.70
CA PHE A 275 15.65 3.31 16.81
C PHE A 275 14.93 2.50 17.89
N MET A 276 14.87 3.05 19.10
CA MET A 276 13.96 2.54 20.14
C MET A 276 12.52 2.87 19.76
N THR A 277 11.91 1.99 18.96
CA THR A 277 10.50 2.09 18.55
C THR A 277 9.55 1.69 19.69
N GLU A 278 8.26 1.88 19.50
CA GLU A 278 7.27 1.44 20.49
C GLU A 278 7.27 -0.08 20.63
N THR A 279 7.41 -0.80 19.53
CA THR A 279 7.52 -2.26 19.53
C THR A 279 8.78 -2.74 20.25
N ALA A 280 9.90 -2.05 20.08
CA ALA A 280 11.16 -2.41 20.72
C ALA A 280 11.09 -2.41 22.26
N LYS A 281 10.15 -1.70 22.85
CA LYS A 281 9.92 -1.68 24.32
C LYS A 281 9.46 -3.02 24.89
N TYR A 282 8.94 -3.92 24.06
CA TYR A 282 8.47 -5.25 24.44
C TYR A 282 9.49 -6.35 24.12
N ALA A 283 10.62 -6.03 23.47
CA ALA A 283 11.61 -7.01 23.07
C ALA A 283 12.53 -7.40 24.22
N ASP A 284 12.90 -8.69 24.28
CA ASP A 284 13.94 -9.23 25.18
C ASP A 284 15.34 -8.89 24.69
N VAL A 285 15.52 -8.83 23.35
CA VAL A 285 16.80 -8.52 22.72
C VAL A 285 16.58 -7.53 21.57
N ILE A 286 17.40 -6.48 21.56
CA ILE A 286 17.42 -5.49 20.49
C ILE A 286 18.76 -5.56 19.77
N LEU A 287 18.72 -5.77 18.47
CA LEU A 287 19.89 -5.77 17.60
C LEU A 287 19.93 -4.43 16.84
N PRO A 288 21.01 -3.64 16.98
CA PRO A 288 21.09 -2.36 16.31
C PRO A 288 21.50 -2.54 14.83
N GLY A 289 20.53 -2.42 13.94
CA GLY A 289 20.69 -2.46 12.49
C GLY A 289 21.34 -1.20 11.91
N ARG A 290 21.67 -1.23 10.62
CA ARG A 290 22.20 -0.09 9.86
C ARG A 290 21.13 0.53 8.98
N SER A 291 21.15 1.85 8.89
CA SER A 291 20.35 2.57 7.91
C SER A 291 20.84 2.30 6.48
N TYR A 292 19.99 2.57 5.50
CA TYR A 292 20.36 2.46 4.07
C TYR A 292 21.54 3.38 3.68
N ALA A 293 21.76 4.47 4.42
CA ALA A 293 22.84 5.40 4.15
C ALA A 293 24.21 4.88 4.63
N GLU A 294 24.25 3.92 5.54
CA GLU A 294 25.43 3.33 6.14
C GLU A 294 25.89 2.03 5.46
N GLN A 295 25.13 1.55 4.48
CA GLN A 295 25.40 0.30 3.76
C GLN A 295 25.13 0.44 2.27
N GLU A 296 25.45 -0.59 1.50
CA GLU A 296 25.16 -0.64 0.07
C GLU A 296 24.31 -1.85 -0.29
N GLY A 297 23.69 -1.80 -1.47
CA GLY A 297 22.85 -2.87 -1.96
C GLY A 297 22.02 -2.42 -3.16
N THR A 298 20.77 -2.87 -3.22
CA THR A 298 19.80 -2.47 -4.24
C THR A 298 18.43 -2.22 -3.64
N PHE A 299 17.71 -1.25 -4.20
CA PHE A 299 16.30 -1.04 -3.95
C PHE A 299 15.50 -1.25 -5.23
N THR A 300 14.30 -1.78 -5.09
CA THR A 300 13.34 -1.86 -6.20
C THR A 300 12.19 -0.89 -5.96
N ASN A 301 12.00 0.06 -6.89
CA ASN A 301 10.94 1.05 -6.79
C ASN A 301 9.57 0.50 -7.28
N THR A 302 8.52 1.32 -7.17
CA THR A 302 7.15 0.95 -7.52
C THR A 302 6.97 0.49 -8.98
N GLU A 303 7.81 0.98 -9.91
CA GLU A 303 7.78 0.57 -11.34
C GLU A 303 8.68 -0.65 -11.64
N ARG A 304 9.02 -1.45 -10.63
CA ARG A 304 9.85 -2.67 -10.75
C ARG A 304 11.30 -2.39 -11.15
N ARG A 305 11.79 -1.19 -10.91
CA ARG A 305 13.13 -0.76 -11.28
C ARG A 305 14.10 -1.03 -10.13
N VAL A 306 15.05 -1.93 -10.37
CA VAL A 306 16.15 -2.25 -9.45
C VAL A 306 17.25 -1.21 -9.63
N GLN A 307 17.62 -0.53 -8.54
CA GLN A 307 18.58 0.57 -8.52
C GLN A 307 19.64 0.35 -7.44
N ARG A 308 20.85 0.82 -7.69
CA ARG A 308 21.94 0.75 -6.71
C ARG A 308 21.71 1.73 -5.56
N VAL A 309 21.92 1.22 -4.35
CA VAL A 309 22.12 2.02 -3.14
C VAL A 309 23.59 1.97 -2.77
N ARG A 310 24.19 3.13 -2.53
CA ARG A 310 25.61 3.26 -2.16
C ARG A 310 25.73 3.87 -0.78
N LYS A 311 26.67 3.37 0.01
CA LYS A 311 27.01 3.93 1.31
C LYS A 311 27.30 5.42 1.16
N ALA A 312 26.62 6.25 1.94
CA ALA A 312 26.74 7.71 1.89
C ALA A 312 27.37 8.31 3.16
N VAL A 313 27.26 7.63 4.30
CA VAL A 313 27.79 8.08 5.58
C VAL A 313 28.62 6.99 6.24
N GLU A 314 29.58 7.40 7.10
CA GLU A 314 30.34 6.46 7.90
C GLU A 314 29.49 5.87 9.03
N ILE A 315 29.89 4.68 9.45
CA ILE A 315 29.21 3.94 10.51
C ILE A 315 29.68 4.48 11.86
N GLU A 316 28.74 4.83 12.70
CA GLU A 316 29.01 5.20 14.08
C GLU A 316 28.43 4.15 15.04
N GLY A 317 29.13 3.91 16.16
CA GLY A 317 28.72 2.94 17.18
C GLY A 317 28.86 1.47 16.76
N ASN A 318 28.09 0.60 17.43
CA ASN A 318 28.19 -0.85 17.31
C ASN A 318 27.05 -1.44 16.46
N THR A 319 26.68 -0.77 15.38
CA THR A 319 25.65 -1.27 14.46
C THR A 319 26.20 -2.34 13.52
N MET A 320 25.34 -3.27 13.09
CA MET A 320 25.69 -4.32 12.15
C MET A 320 24.73 -4.29 10.96
N ALA A 321 25.25 -4.58 9.75
CA ALA A 321 24.37 -4.71 8.60
C ALA A 321 23.43 -5.91 8.77
N ASP A 322 22.17 -5.78 8.37
CA ASP A 322 21.13 -6.81 8.53
C ASP A 322 21.55 -8.16 7.93
N THR A 323 22.22 -8.13 6.76
CA THR A 323 22.80 -9.34 6.14
C THR A 323 23.84 -10.02 7.02
N ASP A 324 24.64 -9.25 7.77
CA ASP A 324 25.61 -9.79 8.69
C ASP A 324 24.95 -10.35 9.95
N ILE A 325 23.89 -9.68 10.46
CA ILE A 325 23.08 -10.16 11.59
C ILE A 325 22.49 -11.54 11.24
N PHE A 326 21.84 -11.65 10.08
CA PHE A 326 21.28 -12.92 9.63
C PHE A 326 22.36 -14.00 9.43
N THR A 327 23.50 -13.65 8.86
CA THR A 327 24.61 -14.60 8.68
C THR A 327 25.13 -15.12 10.03
N GLU A 328 25.29 -14.25 11.03
CA GLU A 328 25.71 -14.64 12.38
C GLU A 328 24.67 -15.54 13.07
N ILE A 329 23.37 -15.24 12.91
CA ILE A 329 22.31 -16.09 13.44
C ILE A 329 22.34 -17.48 12.79
N MET A 330 22.43 -17.56 11.45
CA MET A 330 22.54 -18.82 10.72
C MET A 330 23.73 -19.65 11.20
N ASN A 331 24.91 -19.04 11.34
CA ASN A 331 26.13 -19.71 11.80
C ASN A 331 25.97 -20.28 13.22
N ARG A 332 25.38 -19.52 14.14
CA ARG A 332 25.12 -19.96 15.53
C ARG A 332 24.04 -21.02 15.64
N MET A 333 23.09 -21.05 14.72
CA MET A 333 22.04 -22.06 14.63
C MET A 333 22.48 -23.36 13.93
N GLY A 334 23.76 -23.47 13.53
CA GLY A 334 24.31 -24.69 12.93
C GLY A 334 24.14 -24.79 11.41
N TYR A 335 23.84 -23.68 10.75
CA TYR A 335 23.84 -23.55 9.29
C TYR A 335 24.94 -22.57 8.86
N PRO A 336 26.21 -23.02 8.76
CA PRO A 336 27.34 -22.14 8.49
C PRO A 336 27.26 -21.53 7.09
N GLN A 337 27.28 -20.22 7.03
CA GLN A 337 27.26 -19.45 5.80
C GLN A 337 28.45 -18.47 5.76
N PRO A 338 29.08 -18.27 4.60
CA PRO A 338 30.10 -17.22 4.43
C PRO A 338 29.45 -15.85 4.49
N LYS A 339 30.20 -14.86 4.94
CA LYS A 339 29.81 -13.47 4.81
C LYS A 339 29.94 -13.05 3.34
N LEU A 340 28.80 -12.78 2.69
CA LEU A 340 28.73 -12.38 1.30
C LEU A 340 28.68 -10.86 1.16
N THR A 341 29.27 -10.33 0.10
CA THR A 341 29.06 -8.93 -0.30
C THR A 341 27.68 -8.76 -0.93
N PRO A 342 27.09 -7.55 -0.92
CA PRO A 342 25.82 -7.29 -1.60
C PRO A 342 25.83 -7.67 -3.09
N ALA A 343 26.96 -7.56 -3.77
CA ALA A 343 27.10 -8.02 -5.17
C ALA A 343 26.98 -9.55 -5.28
N GLN A 344 27.64 -10.30 -4.41
CA GLN A 344 27.53 -11.76 -4.38
C GLN A 344 26.12 -12.24 -4.02
N ILE A 345 25.42 -11.54 -3.11
CA ILE A 345 24.02 -11.81 -2.79
C ILE A 345 23.13 -11.57 -4.03
N MET A 346 23.36 -10.48 -4.78
CA MET A 346 22.61 -10.22 -6.01
C MET A 346 22.88 -11.30 -7.07
N ASP A 347 24.11 -11.79 -7.19
CA ASP A 347 24.46 -12.90 -8.12
C ASP A 347 23.73 -14.20 -7.74
N GLU A 348 23.60 -14.49 -6.44
CA GLU A 348 22.81 -15.62 -5.96
C GLU A 348 21.32 -15.43 -6.27
N ILE A 349 20.74 -14.25 -5.98
CA ILE A 349 19.37 -13.90 -6.35
C ILE A 349 19.14 -14.14 -7.84
N ALA A 350 20.04 -13.64 -8.70
CA ALA A 350 19.93 -13.81 -10.16
C ALA A 350 19.96 -15.28 -10.57
N SER A 351 20.72 -16.12 -9.89
CA SER A 351 20.84 -17.54 -10.18
C SER A 351 19.58 -18.37 -9.91
N VAL A 352 18.80 -17.97 -8.89
CA VAL A 352 17.59 -18.70 -8.43
C VAL A 352 16.29 -18.00 -8.84
N THR A 353 16.36 -16.78 -9.38
CA THR A 353 15.19 -15.95 -9.70
C THR A 353 15.18 -15.60 -11.20
N PRO A 354 14.46 -16.33 -12.05
CA PRO A 354 14.49 -16.13 -13.50
C PRO A 354 14.18 -14.70 -13.95
N SER A 355 13.31 -13.98 -13.24
CA SER A 355 12.98 -12.58 -13.52
C SER A 355 14.12 -11.59 -13.23
N PHE A 356 15.13 -12.00 -12.46
CA PHE A 356 16.31 -11.21 -12.10
C PHE A 356 17.61 -11.72 -12.78
N ALA A 357 17.55 -12.75 -13.61
CA ALA A 357 18.73 -13.43 -14.16
C ALA A 357 19.70 -12.52 -14.95
N GLY A 358 19.23 -11.36 -15.40
CA GLY A 358 20.06 -10.36 -16.09
C GLY A 358 20.46 -9.18 -15.21
N ILE A 359 20.22 -9.21 -13.89
CA ILE A 359 20.52 -8.11 -12.98
C ILE A 359 21.74 -8.47 -12.13
N SER A 360 22.76 -7.62 -12.17
CA SER A 360 23.96 -7.70 -11.31
C SER A 360 24.41 -6.31 -10.92
N HIS A 361 25.21 -6.18 -9.85
CA HIS A 361 25.80 -4.89 -9.47
C HIS A 361 26.67 -4.32 -10.58
N GLU A 362 27.50 -5.16 -11.23
CA GLU A 362 28.35 -4.77 -12.36
C GLU A 362 27.53 -4.12 -13.47
N ARG A 363 26.39 -4.75 -13.84
CA ARG A 363 25.54 -4.23 -14.90
C ARG A 363 24.79 -2.96 -14.46
N LEU A 364 24.30 -2.90 -13.21
CA LEU A 364 23.66 -1.70 -12.69
C LEU A 364 24.61 -0.50 -12.60
N ASP A 365 25.90 -0.74 -12.46
CA ASP A 365 26.94 0.29 -12.40
C ASP A 365 27.56 0.60 -13.78
N SER A 366 27.14 -0.10 -14.85
CA SER A 366 27.67 0.10 -16.21
C SER A 366 27.17 1.40 -16.84
N GLU A 367 27.93 1.90 -17.84
CA GLU A 367 27.55 3.06 -18.66
C GLU A 367 26.26 2.81 -19.46
N GLU A 368 25.97 1.55 -19.85
CA GLU A 368 24.73 1.18 -20.54
C GLU A 368 23.49 1.53 -19.71
N VAL A 369 23.53 1.26 -18.41
CA VAL A 369 22.42 1.52 -17.47
C VAL A 369 22.44 2.96 -16.97
N ASP A 370 23.64 3.58 -16.90
CA ASP A 370 23.84 5.00 -16.53
C ASP A 370 23.08 5.42 -15.24
N GLY A 371 23.14 4.57 -14.22
CA GLY A 371 22.48 4.81 -12.92
C GLY A 371 20.94 4.76 -12.95
N ARG A 372 20.32 4.57 -14.11
CA ARG A 372 18.85 4.53 -14.25
C ARG A 372 18.22 3.27 -13.66
N GLY A 373 19.02 2.19 -13.49
CA GLY A 373 18.54 0.90 -13.02
C GLY A 373 17.84 0.06 -14.11
N LEU A 374 17.50 -1.19 -13.76
CA LEU A 374 16.90 -2.18 -14.66
C LEU A 374 15.54 -2.63 -14.14
N GLN A 375 14.55 -2.72 -15.01
CA GLN A 375 13.21 -3.19 -14.65
C GLN A 375 13.08 -4.69 -14.89
N TRP A 376 12.70 -5.41 -13.83
CA TRP A 376 12.36 -6.82 -13.99
C TRP A 376 10.96 -6.99 -14.63
N PRO A 377 10.69 -8.11 -15.35
CA PRO A 377 11.58 -9.20 -15.70
C PRO A 377 12.77 -8.76 -16.56
N CYS A 378 13.99 -9.18 -16.13
CA CYS A 378 15.23 -9.02 -16.87
C CYS A 378 15.90 -10.40 -16.91
N THR A 379 15.62 -11.16 -17.97
CA THR A 379 15.81 -12.63 -18.01
C THR A 379 17.19 -13.07 -18.51
N GLY A 380 18.09 -12.14 -18.79
CA GLY A 380 19.45 -12.44 -19.24
C GLY A 380 20.31 -11.21 -19.35
N LYS A 381 21.62 -11.40 -19.51
CA LYS A 381 22.62 -10.33 -19.51
C LYS A 381 22.38 -9.27 -20.59
N ASP A 382 21.88 -9.68 -21.76
CA ASP A 382 21.60 -8.79 -22.90
C ASP A 382 20.15 -8.28 -22.92
N HIS A 383 19.32 -8.64 -21.92
CA HIS A 383 17.94 -8.23 -21.86
C HIS A 383 17.83 -6.78 -21.34
N PRO A 384 17.16 -5.86 -22.07
CA PRO A 384 17.15 -4.42 -21.71
C PRO A 384 16.31 -4.08 -20.47
N GLY A 385 15.70 -5.07 -19.82
CA GLY A 385 14.64 -4.89 -18.83
C GLY A 385 13.26 -4.78 -19.49
N THR A 386 12.21 -4.86 -18.67
CA THR A 386 10.81 -4.87 -19.15
C THR A 386 10.10 -3.60 -18.67
N ARG A 387 10.01 -2.60 -19.53
CA ARG A 387 9.31 -1.34 -19.22
C ARG A 387 7.79 -1.52 -19.15
N ILE A 388 7.22 -2.29 -20.07
CA ILE A 388 5.78 -2.55 -20.19
C ILE A 388 5.56 -4.06 -20.07
N MET A 389 4.74 -4.46 -19.12
CA MET A 389 4.38 -5.87 -18.92
C MET A 389 3.24 -6.29 -19.84
N HIS A 390 3.13 -7.60 -20.08
CA HIS A 390 2.03 -8.22 -20.81
C HIS A 390 1.92 -7.80 -22.29
N VAL A 391 2.99 -7.33 -22.91
CA VAL A 391 3.01 -7.07 -24.36
C VAL A 391 2.75 -8.37 -25.10
N GLY A 392 1.74 -8.38 -25.97
CA GLY A 392 1.32 -9.54 -26.77
C GLY A 392 0.62 -10.66 -26.00
N LYS A 393 1.06 -11.02 -24.78
CA LYS A 393 0.46 -12.10 -23.98
C LYS A 393 0.60 -11.86 -22.46
N PHE A 394 -0.26 -12.46 -21.68
CA PHE A 394 -0.10 -12.53 -20.22
C PHE A 394 0.87 -13.65 -19.83
N ALA A 395 1.46 -13.56 -18.65
CA ALA A 395 2.38 -14.58 -18.14
C ALA A 395 1.73 -15.99 -18.06
N ARG A 396 0.44 -16.06 -17.73
CA ARG A 396 -0.37 -17.30 -17.69
C ARG A 396 -0.94 -17.72 -19.06
N GLY A 397 -0.63 -16.97 -20.15
CA GLY A 397 -1.20 -17.15 -21.49
C GLY A 397 -2.29 -16.14 -21.79
N LYS A 398 -3.51 -16.33 -21.30
CA LYS A 398 -4.64 -15.38 -21.38
C LYS A 398 -4.88 -14.65 -20.06
N GLY A 399 -5.42 -13.45 -20.12
CA GLY A 399 -5.94 -12.72 -18.96
C GLY A 399 -7.23 -13.37 -18.47
N LEU A 400 -7.36 -13.54 -17.17
CA LEU A 400 -8.56 -14.11 -16.56
C LEU A 400 -9.42 -13.00 -15.97
N PHE A 401 -10.63 -12.80 -16.48
CA PHE A 401 -11.62 -12.00 -15.77
C PHE A 401 -12.04 -12.71 -14.47
N GLN A 402 -11.93 -11.99 -13.37
CA GLN A 402 -12.32 -12.46 -12.05
C GLN A 402 -13.47 -11.59 -11.53
N PRO A 403 -14.72 -11.97 -11.78
CA PRO A 403 -15.87 -11.23 -11.28
C PRO A 403 -15.82 -11.10 -9.76
N ALA A 404 -15.99 -9.88 -9.26
CA ALA A 404 -15.97 -9.57 -7.83
C ALA A 404 -17.29 -8.85 -7.46
N GLU A 405 -18.03 -9.41 -6.52
CA GLU A 405 -19.26 -8.80 -6.02
C GLU A 405 -18.94 -7.77 -4.92
N TYR A 406 -19.63 -6.64 -4.95
CA TYR A 406 -19.52 -5.65 -3.88
C TYR A 406 -20.06 -6.21 -2.56
N ARG A 407 -19.29 -6.01 -1.52
CA ARG A 407 -19.66 -6.24 -0.12
C ARG A 407 -19.41 -4.96 0.67
N ALA A 408 -20.33 -4.61 1.55
CA ALA A 408 -20.12 -3.50 2.47
C ALA A 408 -18.95 -3.79 3.43
N SER A 409 -18.32 -2.74 3.91
CA SER A 409 -17.29 -2.82 4.97
C SER A 409 -17.84 -3.50 6.22
N CYS A 410 -16.96 -4.18 6.97
CA CYS A 410 -17.36 -4.93 8.17
C CYS A 410 -17.86 -4.02 9.30
N GLU A 411 -17.38 -2.78 9.35
CA GLU A 411 -17.75 -1.81 10.36
C GLU A 411 -18.33 -0.55 9.72
N LEU A 412 -19.64 -0.42 9.75
CA LEU A 412 -20.36 0.76 9.29
C LEU A 412 -20.80 1.64 10.46
N PRO A 413 -21.05 2.95 10.22
CA PRO A 413 -21.64 3.83 11.23
C PRO A 413 -22.98 3.31 11.76
N ASP A 414 -23.26 3.59 13.02
CA ASP A 414 -24.54 3.35 13.68
C ASP A 414 -24.90 4.52 14.63
N ASP A 415 -25.95 4.39 15.42
CA ASP A 415 -26.42 5.44 16.33
C ASP A 415 -25.37 5.78 17.42
N GLU A 416 -24.53 4.82 17.81
CA GLU A 416 -23.49 5.05 18.85
C GLU A 416 -22.20 5.63 18.25
N TYR A 417 -21.82 5.20 17.05
CA TYR A 417 -20.62 5.65 16.32
C TYR A 417 -21.02 6.16 14.94
N PRO A 418 -21.55 7.40 14.86
CA PRO A 418 -22.26 7.89 13.68
C PRO A 418 -21.39 8.40 12.54
N LEU A 419 -20.07 8.45 12.71
CA LEU A 419 -19.13 8.95 11.72
C LEU A 419 -18.24 7.84 11.17
N VAL A 420 -17.83 7.96 9.90
CA VAL A 420 -16.79 7.12 9.31
C VAL A 420 -15.46 7.85 9.41
N MET A 421 -14.44 7.20 9.97
CA MET A 421 -13.07 7.65 9.91
C MET A 421 -12.32 6.90 8.81
N MET A 422 -11.69 7.66 7.93
CA MET A 422 -10.69 7.20 6.97
C MET A 422 -9.29 7.56 7.46
N THR A 423 -8.31 6.72 7.16
CA THR A 423 -6.91 7.04 7.45
C THR A 423 -6.15 7.41 6.18
N GLY A 424 -5.09 8.20 6.31
CA GLY A 424 -4.25 8.58 5.18
C GLY A 424 -2.88 9.08 5.58
N ARG A 425 -2.15 9.61 4.59
CA ARG A 425 -0.80 10.16 4.75
C ARG A 425 -0.79 11.66 4.61
N ILE A 426 0.21 12.28 5.22
CA ILE A 426 0.59 13.67 4.98
C ILE A 426 2.00 13.73 4.39
N LEU A 427 2.31 14.81 3.72
CA LEU A 427 3.55 14.98 2.96
C LEU A 427 4.83 14.86 3.82
N TYR A 428 4.79 15.37 5.05
CA TYR A 428 6.00 15.59 5.84
C TYR A 428 6.50 14.36 6.60
N HIS A 429 5.59 13.50 7.03
CA HIS A 429 5.96 12.30 7.78
C HIS A 429 5.98 11.04 6.92
N TYR A 430 7.03 10.25 7.11
CA TYR A 430 7.20 8.99 6.39
C TYR A 430 6.62 7.82 7.18
N ASN A 431 5.69 7.09 6.57
CA ASN A 431 4.99 5.93 7.13
C ASN A 431 4.43 6.23 8.53
N ALA A 432 4.79 5.43 9.55
CA ALA A 432 4.34 5.58 10.94
C ALA A 432 5.21 6.54 11.78
N CYS A 433 5.93 7.47 11.17
CA CYS A 433 6.84 8.43 11.82
C CYS A 433 8.04 7.83 12.56
N ALA A 434 8.25 6.53 12.62
CA ALA A 434 9.30 5.93 13.46
C ALA A 434 10.70 6.55 13.28
N MET A 435 10.99 7.08 12.08
CA MET A 435 12.23 7.82 11.79
C MET A 435 12.02 9.33 11.75
N THR A 436 10.93 9.80 11.12
CA THR A 436 10.74 11.24 10.89
C THR A 436 10.34 12.01 12.14
N ASP A 437 9.78 11.36 13.18
CA ASP A 437 9.55 11.97 14.49
C ASP A 437 10.86 12.26 15.28
N LYS A 438 12.02 11.78 14.79
CA LYS A 438 13.34 12.12 15.33
C LYS A 438 13.95 13.36 14.67
N THR A 439 13.24 14.01 13.75
CA THR A 439 13.74 15.16 12.99
C THR A 439 13.00 16.42 13.42
N GLU A 440 13.72 17.30 14.16
CA GLU A 440 13.18 18.54 14.74
C GLU A 440 12.45 19.41 13.72
N GLY A 441 13.06 19.72 12.58
CA GLY A 441 12.47 20.55 11.54
C GLY A 441 11.20 19.97 10.90
N ILE A 442 11.04 18.64 10.86
CA ILE A 442 9.79 18.01 10.42
C ILE A 442 8.71 18.16 11.50
N ASN A 443 9.09 17.97 12.76
CA ASN A 443 8.18 18.13 13.89
C ASN A 443 7.69 19.57 14.05
N GLU A 444 8.50 20.58 13.71
CA GLU A 444 8.05 21.98 13.68
C GLU A 444 6.95 22.21 12.64
N ILE A 445 7.03 21.56 11.47
CA ILE A 445 6.06 21.73 10.37
C ILE A 445 4.79 20.92 10.61
N ALA A 446 4.92 19.71 11.13
CA ALA A 446 3.81 18.76 11.32
C ALA A 446 3.87 18.13 12.72
N PRO A 447 3.61 18.91 13.79
CA PRO A 447 3.89 18.52 15.17
C PRO A 447 2.94 17.48 15.76
N GLU A 448 1.68 17.46 15.33
CA GLU A 448 0.62 16.71 16.03
C GLU A 448 -0.41 16.10 15.09
N ALA A 449 -1.07 15.05 15.59
CA ALA A 449 -2.21 14.44 14.93
C ALA A 449 -3.42 15.38 14.87
N PHE A 450 -4.21 15.22 13.83
CA PHE A 450 -5.47 15.95 13.66
C PHE A 450 -6.53 15.07 13.03
N ILE A 451 -7.78 15.46 13.19
CA ILE A 451 -8.90 14.87 12.47
C ILE A 451 -9.59 15.94 11.62
N GLU A 452 -9.78 15.66 10.34
CA GLU A 452 -10.62 16.51 9.48
C GLU A 452 -12.09 16.19 9.71
N LEU A 453 -12.86 17.22 10.05
CA LEU A 453 -14.30 17.18 10.23
C LEU A 453 -14.98 18.06 9.18
N ASN A 454 -16.07 17.56 8.59
CA ASN A 454 -16.91 18.40 7.74
C ASN A 454 -17.53 19.55 8.56
N THR A 455 -17.71 20.72 7.92
CA THR A 455 -18.27 21.92 8.56
C THR A 455 -19.64 21.64 9.20
N ALA A 456 -20.52 20.88 8.54
CA ALA A 456 -21.83 20.54 9.10
C ALA A 456 -21.73 19.62 10.32
N ASP A 457 -20.77 18.69 10.35
CA ASP A 457 -20.54 17.83 11.52
C ASP A 457 -19.93 18.62 12.67
N ALA A 458 -18.98 19.52 12.40
CA ALA A 458 -18.40 20.41 13.40
C ALA A 458 -19.47 21.28 14.07
N GLU A 459 -20.37 21.87 13.30
CA GLU A 459 -21.54 22.61 13.80
C GLU A 459 -22.46 21.72 14.65
N LYS A 460 -22.82 20.54 14.15
CA LYS A 460 -23.68 19.57 14.85
C LYS A 460 -23.15 19.18 16.22
N TYR A 461 -21.84 18.97 16.34
CA TYR A 461 -21.20 18.57 17.62
C TYR A 461 -20.69 19.77 18.42
N GLY A 462 -20.84 21.00 17.91
CA GLY A 462 -20.41 22.24 18.54
C GLY A 462 -18.88 22.36 18.66
N ILE A 463 -18.13 21.75 17.74
CA ILE A 463 -16.67 21.71 17.71
C ILE A 463 -16.15 22.88 16.86
N ALA A 464 -15.17 23.62 17.39
CA ALA A 464 -14.50 24.68 16.66
C ALA A 464 -13.25 24.17 15.91
N ASP A 465 -12.87 24.88 14.83
CA ASP A 465 -11.59 24.62 14.17
C ASP A 465 -10.42 24.86 15.15
N GLY A 466 -9.46 23.93 15.17
CA GLY A 466 -8.33 23.94 16.09
C GLY A 466 -8.65 23.46 17.51
N GLU A 467 -9.89 23.08 17.84
CA GLU A 467 -10.26 22.57 19.17
C GLU A 467 -9.68 21.16 19.39
N MET A 468 -9.16 20.88 20.60
CA MET A 468 -8.76 19.53 21.01
C MET A 468 -10.01 18.74 21.38
N ILE A 469 -10.23 17.59 20.76
CA ILE A 469 -11.45 16.78 20.90
C ILE A 469 -11.14 15.32 21.25
N GLY A 470 -12.08 14.64 21.89
CA GLY A 470 -12.08 13.20 22.08
C GLY A 470 -12.65 12.48 20.86
N ILE A 471 -12.00 11.41 20.44
CA ILE A 471 -12.38 10.56 19.33
C ILE A 471 -12.39 9.13 19.82
N SER A 472 -13.52 8.45 19.74
CA SER A 472 -13.64 7.07 20.22
C SER A 472 -14.22 6.14 19.16
N SER A 473 -13.73 4.91 19.17
CA SER A 473 -14.31 3.76 18.48
C SER A 473 -14.71 2.69 19.49
N ARG A 474 -15.14 1.52 19.02
CA ARG A 474 -15.44 0.37 19.90
C ARG A 474 -14.22 -0.18 20.63
N ARG A 475 -13.00 0.25 20.29
CA ARG A 475 -11.72 -0.30 20.78
C ARG A 475 -11.00 0.61 21.75
N SER A 476 -11.01 1.92 21.50
CA SER A 476 -10.26 2.88 22.29
C SER A 476 -10.82 4.29 22.13
N GLU A 477 -10.26 5.20 22.93
CA GLU A 477 -10.45 6.65 22.80
C GLU A 477 -9.08 7.33 22.73
N ILE A 478 -8.96 8.32 21.84
CA ILE A 478 -7.79 9.18 21.67
C ILE A 478 -8.23 10.64 21.67
N SER A 479 -7.28 11.55 21.79
CA SER A 479 -7.53 13.00 21.66
C SER A 479 -6.67 13.57 20.54
N ALA A 480 -7.28 14.33 19.62
CA ALA A 480 -6.59 14.99 18.54
C ALA A 480 -7.24 16.35 18.24
N ARG A 481 -6.50 17.19 17.50
CA ARG A 481 -6.98 18.52 17.10
C ARG A 481 -7.96 18.42 15.93
N ALA A 482 -9.10 19.08 16.02
CA ALA A 482 -10.05 19.17 14.93
C ALA A 482 -9.55 20.16 13.86
N ARG A 483 -9.66 19.77 12.59
CA ARG A 483 -9.53 20.64 11.41
C ARG A 483 -10.85 20.66 10.68
N VAL A 484 -11.53 21.78 10.73
CA VAL A 484 -12.85 21.94 10.09
C VAL A 484 -12.66 22.31 8.63
N SER A 485 -13.19 21.49 7.72
CA SER A 485 -13.12 21.74 6.28
C SER A 485 -14.17 20.93 5.52
N ASP A 486 -14.48 21.32 4.29
CA ASP A 486 -15.40 20.59 3.41
C ASP A 486 -14.69 19.58 2.48
N LYS A 487 -13.45 19.18 2.83
CA LYS A 487 -12.71 18.17 2.05
C LYS A 487 -13.37 16.80 2.07
N THR A 488 -14.05 16.44 3.15
CA THR A 488 -14.88 15.23 3.29
C THR A 488 -16.36 15.59 3.24
N ARG A 489 -17.24 14.61 3.04
CA ARG A 489 -18.69 14.81 3.13
C ARG A 489 -19.15 14.80 4.60
N PRO A 490 -20.34 15.38 4.91
CA PRO A 490 -20.97 15.18 6.22
C PRO A 490 -21.07 13.69 6.56
N GLY A 491 -20.71 13.32 7.79
CA GLY A 491 -20.64 11.96 8.26
C GLY A 491 -19.30 11.24 7.98
N GLU A 492 -18.41 11.85 7.20
CA GLU A 492 -17.10 11.31 6.85
C GLU A 492 -15.98 12.17 7.45
N THR A 493 -14.99 11.52 8.03
CA THR A 493 -13.81 12.15 8.64
C THR A 493 -12.53 11.55 8.10
N TRP A 494 -11.43 12.27 8.24
CA TRP A 494 -10.12 11.78 7.82
C TRP A 494 -9.05 12.09 8.88
N MET A 495 -8.13 11.16 9.10
CA MET A 495 -7.06 11.29 10.08
C MET A 495 -5.74 10.74 9.54
N PRO A 496 -4.58 11.44 9.74
CA PRO A 496 -3.29 10.85 9.44
C PRO A 496 -2.96 9.73 10.43
N PHE A 497 -2.41 8.62 9.93
CA PHE A 497 -2.07 7.47 10.76
C PHE A 497 -0.66 7.52 11.38
N HIS A 498 0.12 8.54 11.06
CA HIS A 498 1.56 8.62 11.36
C HIS A 498 1.90 8.70 12.85
N TYR A 499 1.10 9.41 13.62
CA TYR A 499 1.45 9.82 14.98
C TYR A 499 1.26 8.70 16.00
N LEU A 500 2.22 8.57 16.93
CA LEU A 500 2.11 7.64 18.05
C LEU A 500 1.05 8.09 19.05
N LYS A 501 1.18 9.34 19.51
CA LYS A 501 0.18 9.96 20.37
C LYS A 501 -1.01 10.37 19.50
N ALA A 502 -2.19 10.01 19.91
CA ALA A 502 -3.39 10.10 19.08
C ALA A 502 -3.28 9.28 17.78
N GLY A 503 -2.65 8.12 17.83
CA GLY A 503 -2.52 7.22 16.70
C GLY A 503 -3.88 6.69 16.23
N ALA A 504 -4.19 6.85 14.94
CA ALA A 504 -5.45 6.38 14.37
C ALA A 504 -5.65 4.86 14.56
N ASN A 505 -4.57 4.09 14.64
CA ASN A 505 -4.61 2.63 14.77
C ASN A 505 -5.09 2.12 16.14
N TRP A 506 -5.14 2.97 17.16
CA TRP A 506 -5.89 2.66 18.39
C TRP A 506 -7.39 2.49 18.13
N LEU A 507 -7.90 3.12 17.07
CA LEU A 507 -9.33 3.15 16.74
C LEU A 507 -9.71 2.14 15.66
N THR A 508 -8.78 1.76 14.76
CA THR A 508 -9.08 0.93 13.59
C THR A 508 -9.39 -0.52 13.94
N SER A 509 -10.15 -1.18 13.08
CA SER A 509 -10.60 -2.57 13.25
C SER A 509 -9.54 -3.57 12.77
N ALA A 510 -9.40 -4.69 13.47
CA ALA A 510 -8.60 -5.83 13.04
C ALA A 510 -9.26 -6.70 11.95
N ALA A 511 -10.35 -6.23 11.32
CA ALA A 511 -10.98 -6.94 10.20
C ALA A 511 -10.03 -7.02 9.01
N LEU A 512 -9.91 -8.21 8.40
CA LEU A 512 -8.92 -8.50 7.38
C LEU A 512 -9.58 -8.88 6.04
N ASP A 513 -8.93 -8.52 4.94
CA ASP A 513 -9.18 -9.12 3.64
C ASP A 513 -8.95 -10.63 3.69
N SER A 514 -9.90 -11.41 3.19
CA SER A 514 -9.88 -12.88 3.30
C SER A 514 -8.76 -13.56 2.50
N ILE A 515 -8.21 -12.87 1.50
CA ILE A 515 -7.18 -13.39 0.60
C ILE A 515 -5.80 -12.86 1.01
N SER A 516 -5.64 -11.55 1.11
CA SER A 516 -4.35 -10.91 1.41
C SER A 516 -4.08 -10.80 2.91
N ALA A 517 -5.10 -10.85 3.76
CA ALA A 517 -5.08 -10.49 5.18
C ALA A 517 -4.64 -9.03 5.44
N THR A 518 -4.89 -8.15 4.48
CA THR A 518 -4.72 -6.71 4.64
C THR A 518 -5.81 -6.15 5.54
N PRO A 519 -5.49 -5.34 6.56
CA PRO A 519 -6.49 -4.73 7.45
C PRO A 519 -7.33 -3.65 6.78
N GLU A 520 -8.54 -3.43 7.30
CA GLU A 520 -9.45 -2.39 6.85
C GLU A 520 -9.17 -1.05 7.55
N TYR A 521 -8.16 -0.31 7.09
CA TYR A 521 -7.79 1.00 7.64
C TYR A 521 -8.66 2.16 7.13
N LYS A 522 -9.44 1.96 6.07
CA LYS A 522 -10.16 3.05 5.37
C LYS A 522 -11.62 3.19 5.78
N VAL A 523 -12.12 2.30 6.64
CA VAL A 523 -13.48 2.39 7.19
C VAL A 523 -13.45 2.00 8.65
N CYS A 524 -13.71 2.97 9.53
CA CYS A 524 -13.81 2.76 10.96
C CYS A 524 -14.95 3.62 11.51
N ALA A 525 -15.88 3.04 12.23
CA ALA A 525 -16.97 3.78 12.85
C ALA A 525 -16.49 4.45 14.14
N ILE A 526 -16.68 5.77 14.24
CA ILE A 526 -16.24 6.61 15.35
C ILE A 526 -17.34 7.55 15.85
N LYS A 527 -17.14 8.08 17.05
CA LYS A 527 -17.82 9.27 17.56
C LYS A 527 -16.81 10.30 18.04
N VAL A 528 -17.22 11.57 18.02
CA VAL A 528 -16.43 12.70 18.50
C VAL A 528 -17.16 13.39 19.66
N ARG A 529 -16.40 13.97 20.59
CA ARG A 529 -16.94 14.76 21.71
C ARG A 529 -16.02 15.90 22.09
N LYS A 530 -16.58 16.91 22.70
CA LYS A 530 -15.78 17.92 23.39
C LYS A 530 -15.10 17.31 24.61
N LEU A 531 -13.90 17.76 24.91
CA LEU A 531 -13.19 17.44 26.12
C LEU A 531 -13.59 18.41 27.25
N SER A 532 -13.52 17.96 28.49
CA SER A 532 -13.54 18.87 29.63
C SER A 532 -12.27 19.74 29.66
N PRO A 533 -12.26 20.85 30.42
CA PRO A 533 -11.04 21.66 30.57
C PRO A 533 -9.83 20.85 31.07
N GLU A 534 -10.02 19.93 32.00
CA GLU A 534 -8.98 19.07 32.58
C GLU A 534 -8.46 18.06 31.53
N GLU A 535 -9.37 17.43 30.76
CA GLU A 535 -9.00 16.53 29.67
C GLU A 535 -8.26 17.28 28.55
N THR A 536 -8.68 18.51 28.24
CA THR A 536 -8.02 19.35 27.23
C THR A 536 -6.59 19.67 27.63
N GLU A 537 -6.38 20.11 28.90
CA GLU A 537 -5.03 20.40 29.42
C GLU A 537 -4.12 19.14 29.35
N ALA A 538 -4.64 18.00 29.76
CA ALA A 538 -3.91 16.74 29.71
C ALA A 538 -3.56 16.32 28.25
N ALA A 539 -4.50 16.46 27.34
CA ALA A 539 -4.29 16.15 25.92
C ALA A 539 -3.26 17.08 25.26
N GLU A 540 -3.34 18.38 25.54
CA GLU A 540 -2.37 19.37 25.06
C GLU A 540 -0.97 19.14 25.65
N ALA A 541 -0.86 18.82 26.93
CA ALA A 541 0.41 18.47 27.57
C ALA A 541 1.02 17.21 26.93
N SER A 542 0.19 16.21 26.63
CA SER A 542 0.61 15.01 25.92
C SER A 542 1.12 15.32 24.52
N ALA A 543 0.42 16.16 23.76
CA ALA A 543 0.84 16.57 22.41
C ALA A 543 2.19 17.30 22.44
N ARG A 544 2.38 18.25 23.37
CA ARG A 544 3.65 19.01 23.53
C ARG A 544 4.83 18.14 23.93
N ALA A 545 4.64 17.13 24.77
CA ALA A 545 5.71 16.22 25.18
C ALA A 545 6.24 15.30 24.04
N THR A 546 5.64 15.38 22.85
CA THR A 546 6.17 14.73 21.63
C THR A 546 7.23 15.59 20.95
N LEU A 547 7.24 16.88 21.22
CA LEU A 547 8.17 17.87 20.64
C LEU A 547 9.44 18.08 21.50
N ALA A 548 9.48 17.57 22.72
CA ALA A 548 10.62 17.61 23.64
C ALA A 548 11.35 16.25 23.68
#